data_c411eb67582c11b929256d41795abdd4
#
_entry.id   c411eb67582c11b929256d41795abdd4
#
_cell.length_a   1.000
_cell.length_b   1.000
_cell.length_c   1.000
_cell.angle_alpha   90.00
_cell.angle_beta   90.00
_cell.angle_gamma   90.00
#
_symmetry.space_group_name_H-M   'P 1'
#
loop_
_entity.id
_entity.type
_entity.pdbx_description
1 polymer ?
#
loop_
_entity_poly.entity_id
_entity_poly.type
_entity_poly.pdbx_seq_one_letter_code
_entity_poly.pdbx_strand_id
1 'polypeptide(L)'
;MSEIFNQIANHYDTPERKALAKIIQDELISQLPSSTKELTFMDYGGGTGLVSLALADRFKQLLLVDSSDAMLTIAEDKIKTSGLTNVSSVTFDATTESIDQKVDLILMSLVLLHIPDTHLILEKLYHMLTPNGQLLIIDFDHNDAINHPKVHNGFDHEALMALLEQIGFHSTNIYTFHSGKNLFMNQDASLFFASGKK
;
A
#
# COMPACT_ATOMS: atom_id res chain seq x y z
N MET A 1 9.84 10.22 7.98
CA MET A 1 9.01 9.12 8.52
C MET A 1 9.76 7.79 8.56
N SER A 2 10.64 7.50 7.64
CA SER A 2 11.50 6.29 7.59
C SER A 2 12.24 5.96 8.91
N GLU A 3 12.69 6.97 9.68
CA GLU A 3 13.41 6.75 10.94
C GLU A 3 12.62 5.92 11.97
N ILE A 4 11.31 6.16 12.11
CA ILE A 4 10.46 5.39 13.05
C ILE A 4 10.38 3.94 12.58
N PHE A 5 10.15 3.72 11.30
CA PHE A 5 10.07 2.38 10.72
C PHE A 5 11.40 1.64 10.79
N ASN A 6 12.53 2.33 10.60
CA ASN A 6 13.86 1.74 10.82
C ASN A 6 14.05 1.23 12.26
N GLN A 7 13.54 1.97 13.26
CA GLN A 7 13.69 1.59 14.68
C GLN A 7 12.82 0.37 15.05
N ILE A 8 11.65 0.24 14.46
CA ILE A 8 10.70 -0.83 14.82
C ILE A 8 10.76 -2.05 13.90
N ALA A 9 11.53 -2.02 12.83
CA ALA A 9 11.55 -3.05 11.79
C ALA A 9 11.65 -4.47 12.33
N ASN A 10 12.60 -4.73 13.24
CA ASN A 10 12.83 -6.06 13.82
C ASN A 10 11.65 -6.61 14.65
N HIS A 11 10.71 -5.75 15.04
CA HIS A 11 9.53 -6.11 15.82
C HIS A 11 8.23 -5.77 15.07
N TYR A 12 8.32 -5.49 13.77
CA TYR A 12 7.17 -5.04 13.00
C TYR A 12 6.13 -6.16 12.79
N ASP A 13 6.58 -7.37 12.53
CA ASP A 13 5.74 -8.52 12.16
C ASP A 13 5.07 -9.19 13.37
N THR A 14 4.29 -8.44 14.13
CA THR A 14 3.52 -8.99 15.26
C THR A 14 2.38 -9.90 14.79
N PRO A 15 1.84 -10.78 15.67
CA PRO A 15 0.67 -11.61 15.35
C PRO A 15 -0.52 -10.77 14.85
N GLU A 16 -0.77 -9.61 15.47
CA GLU A 16 -1.87 -8.70 15.12
C GLU A 16 -1.69 -8.11 13.71
N ARG A 17 -0.46 -7.66 13.38
CA ARG A 17 -0.16 -7.15 12.04
C ARG A 17 -0.23 -8.23 10.97
N LYS A 18 0.18 -9.46 11.29
CA LYS A 18 0.02 -10.61 10.39
C LYS A 18 -1.45 -10.94 10.17
N ALA A 19 -2.26 -10.89 11.20
CA ALA A 19 -3.70 -11.12 11.08
C ALA A 19 -4.37 -10.02 10.22
N LEU A 20 -4.01 -8.76 10.44
CA LEU A 20 -4.49 -7.65 9.63
C LEU A 20 -4.04 -7.76 8.17
N ALA A 21 -2.76 -8.09 7.94
CA ALA A 21 -2.25 -8.32 6.59
C ALA A 21 -3.02 -9.44 5.87
N LYS A 22 -3.45 -10.49 6.58
CA LYS A 22 -4.28 -11.55 5.98
C LYS A 22 -5.65 -11.05 5.55
N ILE A 23 -6.30 -10.21 6.36
CA ILE A 23 -7.59 -9.58 6.00
C ILE A 23 -7.41 -8.72 4.73
N ILE A 24 -6.35 -7.92 4.67
CA ILE A 24 -6.01 -7.09 3.52
C ILE A 24 -5.73 -7.95 2.28
N GLN A 25 -4.98 -9.04 2.42
CA GLN A 25 -4.70 -9.99 1.33
C GLN A 25 -5.99 -10.58 0.75
N ASP A 26 -6.92 -11.01 1.61
CA ASP A 26 -8.17 -11.63 1.18
C ASP A 26 -9.03 -10.61 0.40
N GLU A 27 -9.09 -9.36 0.85
CA GLU A 27 -9.76 -8.30 0.12
C GLU A 27 -9.09 -8.04 -1.24
N LEU A 28 -7.76 -7.86 -1.27
CA LEU A 28 -7.02 -7.64 -2.51
C LEU A 28 -7.26 -8.76 -3.52
N ILE A 29 -7.20 -10.02 -3.08
CA ILE A 29 -7.43 -11.18 -3.95
C ILE A 29 -8.81 -11.13 -4.59
N SER A 30 -9.83 -10.66 -3.85
CA SER A 30 -11.21 -10.54 -4.35
C SER A 30 -11.35 -9.47 -5.43
N GLN A 31 -10.49 -8.44 -5.41
CA GLN A 31 -10.53 -7.29 -6.30
C GLN A 31 -9.58 -7.41 -7.51
N LEU A 32 -8.60 -8.32 -7.44
CA LEU A 32 -7.68 -8.52 -8.56
C LEU A 32 -8.37 -9.15 -9.77
N PRO A 33 -7.95 -8.80 -11.00
CA PRO A 33 -8.39 -9.49 -12.20
C PRO A 33 -8.17 -11.00 -12.13
N SER A 34 -8.98 -11.77 -12.83
CA SER A 34 -8.89 -13.23 -12.88
C SER A 34 -7.53 -13.74 -13.41
N SER A 35 -6.82 -12.92 -14.18
CA SER A 35 -5.45 -13.21 -14.67
C SER A 35 -4.55 -12.03 -14.40
N THR A 36 -3.53 -12.22 -13.57
CA THR A 36 -2.52 -11.23 -13.21
C THR A 36 -1.09 -11.69 -13.53
N LYS A 37 -0.93 -12.89 -14.07
CA LYS A 37 0.38 -13.52 -14.35
C LYS A 37 1.30 -12.73 -15.28
N GLU A 38 0.75 -11.90 -16.15
CA GLU A 38 1.51 -11.08 -17.08
C GLU A 38 1.71 -9.64 -16.54
N LEU A 39 1.09 -9.30 -15.40
CA LEU A 39 1.13 -7.96 -14.85
C LEU A 39 2.34 -7.74 -13.95
N THR A 40 2.85 -6.53 -13.99
CA THR A 40 3.84 -6.00 -13.04
C THR A 40 3.11 -5.32 -11.89
N PHE A 41 3.52 -5.63 -10.67
CA PHE A 41 2.89 -5.15 -9.45
C PHE A 41 3.91 -4.43 -8.57
N MET A 42 3.58 -3.23 -8.11
CA MET A 42 4.37 -2.47 -7.14
C MET A 42 3.60 -2.40 -5.81
N ASP A 43 4.26 -2.75 -4.73
CA ASP A 43 3.80 -2.50 -3.36
C ASP A 43 4.54 -1.28 -2.82
N TYR A 44 3.91 -0.11 -2.86
CA TYR A 44 4.50 1.15 -2.42
C TYR A 44 4.29 1.34 -0.91
N GLY A 45 5.39 1.45 -0.17
CA GLY A 45 5.40 1.42 1.30
C GLY A 45 5.17 0.01 1.85
N GLY A 46 5.58 -1.01 1.11
CA GLY A 46 5.29 -2.42 1.44
C GLY A 46 6.01 -2.95 2.68
N GLY A 47 6.92 -2.17 3.27
CA GLY A 47 7.60 -2.48 4.53
C GLY A 47 8.32 -3.82 4.49
N THR A 48 7.97 -4.71 5.41
CA THR A 48 8.54 -6.07 5.49
C THR A 48 7.89 -7.06 4.51
N GLY A 49 7.00 -6.59 3.60
CA GLY A 49 6.32 -7.43 2.62
C GLY A 49 5.19 -8.30 3.18
N LEU A 50 4.62 -7.96 4.34
CA LEU A 50 3.56 -8.76 4.98
C LEU A 50 2.36 -9.00 4.06
N VAL A 51 1.98 -8.01 3.25
CA VAL A 51 0.83 -8.11 2.35
C VAL A 51 1.23 -8.73 1.02
N SER A 52 2.22 -8.16 0.35
CA SER A 52 2.48 -8.42 -1.07
C SER A 52 3.26 -9.71 -1.33
N LEU A 53 4.18 -10.12 -0.45
CA LEU A 53 4.99 -11.34 -0.70
C LEU A 53 4.14 -12.60 -0.85
N ALA A 54 3.02 -12.70 -0.12
CA ALA A 54 2.08 -13.81 -0.25
C ALA A 54 1.34 -13.83 -1.59
N LEU A 55 1.38 -12.73 -2.34
CA LEU A 55 0.73 -12.57 -3.64
C LEU A 55 1.72 -12.68 -4.81
N ALA A 56 3.03 -12.81 -4.53
CA ALA A 56 4.08 -12.78 -5.55
C ALA A 56 3.84 -13.76 -6.71
N ASP A 57 3.42 -14.99 -6.41
CA ASP A 57 3.15 -16.01 -7.40
C ASP A 57 2.01 -15.66 -8.39
N ARG A 58 1.22 -14.62 -8.09
CA ARG A 58 0.13 -14.17 -8.97
C ARG A 58 0.60 -13.27 -10.09
N PHE A 59 1.79 -12.69 -9.99
CA PHE A 59 2.29 -11.64 -10.87
C PHE A 59 3.51 -12.09 -11.67
N LYS A 60 3.74 -11.42 -12.81
CA LYS A 60 4.96 -11.56 -13.60
C LYS A 60 6.17 -11.09 -12.80
N GLN A 61 6.04 -9.92 -12.18
CA GLN A 61 7.06 -9.30 -11.34
C GLN A 61 6.39 -8.49 -10.23
N LEU A 62 6.94 -8.57 -9.04
CA LEU A 62 6.59 -7.75 -7.90
C LEU A 62 7.78 -6.85 -7.54
N LEU A 63 7.54 -5.56 -7.46
CA LEU A 63 8.48 -4.56 -6.97
C LEU A 63 8.03 -4.08 -5.59
N LEU A 64 8.77 -4.43 -4.55
CA LEU A 64 8.54 -3.95 -3.19
C LEU A 64 9.31 -2.64 -2.98
N VAL A 65 8.59 -1.60 -2.65
CA VAL A 65 9.15 -0.25 -2.47
C VAL A 65 8.91 0.22 -1.05
N ASP A 66 9.94 0.70 -0.38
CA ASP A 66 9.80 1.36 0.93
C ASP A 66 10.91 2.40 1.10
N SER A 67 10.67 3.41 1.93
CA SER A 67 11.67 4.42 2.30
C SER A 67 12.57 3.98 3.47
N SER A 68 12.29 2.83 4.08
CA SER A 68 13.02 2.26 5.21
C SER A 68 13.90 1.09 4.78
N ASP A 69 15.22 1.28 4.76
CA ASP A 69 16.19 0.21 4.47
C ASP A 69 16.07 -0.97 5.43
N ALA A 70 15.78 -0.68 6.71
CA ALA A 70 15.63 -1.73 7.71
C ALA A 70 14.40 -2.62 7.46
N MET A 71 13.29 -2.04 6.98
CA MET A 71 12.12 -2.82 6.56
C MET A 71 12.44 -3.70 5.37
N LEU A 72 13.10 -3.14 4.35
CA LEU A 72 13.46 -3.87 3.14
C LEU A 72 14.48 -4.98 3.42
N THR A 73 15.41 -4.79 4.34
CA THR A 73 16.33 -5.86 4.76
C THR A 73 15.56 -7.10 5.25
N ILE A 74 14.51 -6.91 6.05
CA ILE A 74 13.65 -8.01 6.52
C ILE A 74 12.88 -8.64 5.37
N ALA A 75 12.36 -7.81 4.45
CA ALA A 75 11.65 -8.31 3.28
C ALA A 75 12.58 -9.15 2.38
N GLU A 76 13.80 -8.71 2.15
CA GLU A 76 14.82 -9.41 1.35
C GLU A 76 15.18 -10.78 1.94
N ASP A 77 15.32 -10.86 3.27
CA ASP A 77 15.52 -12.14 3.95
C ASP A 77 14.33 -13.10 3.75
N LYS A 78 13.11 -12.58 3.77
CA LYS A 78 11.90 -13.36 3.48
C LYS A 78 11.86 -13.81 2.01
N ILE A 79 12.15 -12.92 1.06
CA ILE A 79 12.21 -13.21 -0.38
C ILE A 79 13.18 -14.35 -0.62
N LYS A 80 14.40 -14.23 -0.07
CA LYS A 80 15.45 -15.26 -0.20
C LYS A 80 15.04 -16.59 0.43
N THR A 81 14.52 -16.56 1.64
CA THR A 81 14.11 -17.76 2.38
C THR A 81 12.94 -18.48 1.72
N SER A 82 12.01 -17.73 1.12
CA SER A 82 10.86 -18.29 0.40
C SER A 82 11.17 -18.70 -1.04
N GLY A 83 12.38 -18.43 -1.54
CA GLY A 83 12.79 -18.77 -2.91
C GLY A 83 12.04 -18.00 -3.99
N LEU A 84 11.52 -16.81 -3.68
CA LEU A 84 10.82 -15.98 -4.66
C LEU A 84 11.82 -15.37 -5.65
N THR A 85 11.64 -15.68 -6.94
CA THR A 85 12.56 -15.23 -8.01
C THR A 85 12.02 -14.06 -8.84
N ASN A 86 10.74 -13.74 -8.68
CA ASN A 86 10.05 -12.67 -9.40
C ASN A 86 9.80 -11.44 -8.53
N VAL A 87 10.46 -11.33 -7.37
CA VAL A 87 10.34 -10.20 -6.46
C VAL A 87 11.67 -9.46 -6.40
N SER A 88 11.61 -8.14 -6.48
CA SER A 88 12.73 -7.23 -6.20
C SER A 88 12.30 -6.16 -5.20
N SER A 89 13.26 -5.61 -4.45
CA SER A 89 13.05 -4.52 -3.51
C SER A 89 13.87 -3.29 -3.91
N VAL A 90 13.37 -2.11 -3.59
CA VAL A 90 14.10 -0.86 -3.80
C VAL A 90 13.77 0.15 -2.72
N THR A 91 14.79 0.75 -2.12
CA THR A 91 14.63 1.91 -1.24
C THR A 91 14.32 3.14 -2.09
N PHE A 92 13.12 3.69 -1.93
CA PHE A 92 12.65 4.81 -2.72
C PHE A 92 11.53 5.57 -1.99
N ASP A 93 11.63 6.90 -1.98
CA ASP A 93 10.60 7.80 -1.48
C ASP A 93 10.10 8.70 -2.63
N ALA A 94 8.93 8.37 -3.18
CA ALA A 94 8.33 9.14 -4.27
C ALA A 94 8.01 10.60 -3.89
N THR A 95 7.94 10.95 -2.60
CA THR A 95 7.72 12.34 -2.19
C THR A 95 8.91 13.23 -2.49
N THR A 96 10.13 12.68 -2.48
CA THR A 96 11.40 13.41 -2.65
C THR A 96 12.16 13.01 -3.90
N GLU A 97 11.89 11.83 -4.45
CA GLU A 97 12.63 11.24 -5.56
C GLU A 97 11.72 11.02 -6.78
N SER A 98 12.32 10.70 -7.92
CA SER A 98 11.61 10.25 -9.11
C SER A 98 12.31 9.04 -9.70
N ILE A 99 11.53 8.07 -10.15
CA ILE A 99 12.02 6.85 -10.80
C ILE A 99 11.27 6.67 -12.13
N ASP A 100 11.99 6.32 -13.19
CA ASP A 100 11.39 5.99 -14.49
C ASP A 100 10.99 4.49 -14.51
N GLN A 101 10.06 4.15 -13.63
CA GLN A 101 9.49 2.81 -13.52
C GLN A 101 8.02 2.85 -13.92
N LYS A 102 7.60 1.94 -14.79
CA LYS A 102 6.19 1.76 -15.17
C LYS A 102 5.72 0.39 -14.71
N VAL A 103 4.54 0.37 -14.09
CA VAL A 103 3.91 -0.87 -13.59
C VAL A 103 2.42 -0.88 -13.91
N ASP A 104 1.83 -2.07 -13.95
CA ASP A 104 0.42 -2.25 -14.29
C ASP A 104 -0.50 -2.07 -13.07
N LEU A 105 0.00 -2.41 -11.89
CA LEU A 105 -0.72 -2.27 -10.62
C LEU A 105 0.19 -1.63 -9.57
N ILE A 106 -0.35 -0.68 -8.82
CA ILE A 106 0.29 -0.14 -7.61
C ILE A 106 -0.65 -0.36 -6.43
N LEU A 107 -0.13 -0.89 -5.35
CA LEU A 107 -0.78 -0.98 -4.06
C LEU A 107 -0.17 0.05 -3.10
N MET A 108 -1.03 0.72 -2.34
CA MET A 108 -0.71 1.40 -1.09
C MET A 108 -1.53 0.79 0.03
N SER A 109 -0.90 0.12 0.97
CA SER A 109 -1.59 -0.55 2.08
C SER A 109 -1.13 0.00 3.43
N LEU A 110 -1.97 0.78 4.11
CA LEU A 110 -1.68 1.46 5.37
C LEU A 110 -0.45 2.39 5.28
N VAL A 111 -0.34 3.09 4.17
CA VAL A 111 0.79 3.98 3.84
C VAL A 111 0.34 5.41 3.67
N LEU A 112 -0.81 5.64 3.00
CA LEU A 112 -1.27 6.97 2.64
C LEU A 112 -1.49 7.86 3.89
N LEU A 113 -1.95 7.25 4.99
CA LEU A 113 -2.11 7.93 6.28
C LEU A 113 -0.80 8.56 6.81
N HIS A 114 0.35 8.09 6.37
CA HIS A 114 1.67 8.57 6.78
C HIS A 114 2.23 9.67 5.87
N ILE A 115 1.60 9.98 4.76
CA ILE A 115 2.10 10.92 3.74
C ILE A 115 1.35 12.24 3.84
N PRO A 116 2.01 13.34 4.27
CA PRO A 116 1.33 14.62 4.50
C PRO A 116 0.69 15.22 3.25
N ASP A 117 1.36 15.12 2.09
CA ASP A 117 0.85 15.62 0.82
C ASP A 117 0.27 14.46 -0.01
N THR A 118 -1.01 14.17 0.25
CA THR A 118 -1.78 13.13 -0.41
C THR A 118 -1.89 13.37 -1.92
N HIS A 119 -2.08 14.63 -2.36
CA HIS A 119 -2.19 14.98 -3.77
C HIS A 119 -0.89 14.65 -4.50
N LEU A 120 0.23 15.14 -4.00
CA LEU A 120 1.55 14.96 -4.61
C LEU A 120 1.89 13.47 -4.80
N ILE A 121 1.69 12.65 -3.76
CA ILE A 121 2.05 11.22 -3.89
C ILE A 121 1.15 10.50 -4.89
N LEU A 122 -0.16 10.73 -4.85
CA LEU A 122 -1.09 10.10 -5.78
C LEU A 122 -0.83 10.50 -7.23
N GLU A 123 -0.48 11.78 -7.49
CA GLU A 123 -0.08 12.26 -8.82
C GLU A 123 1.20 11.56 -9.30
N LYS A 124 2.22 11.43 -8.46
CA LYS A 124 3.45 10.73 -8.81
C LYS A 124 3.20 9.25 -9.12
N LEU A 125 2.40 8.57 -8.31
CA LEU A 125 2.03 7.16 -8.57
C LEU A 125 1.18 7.02 -9.83
N TYR A 126 0.28 7.97 -10.12
CA TYR A 126 -0.42 8.02 -11.40
C TYR A 126 0.54 8.01 -12.58
N HIS A 127 1.61 8.82 -12.51
CA HIS A 127 2.61 8.85 -13.56
C HIS A 127 3.43 7.56 -13.67
N MET A 128 3.58 6.78 -12.60
CA MET A 128 4.27 5.49 -12.60
C MET A 128 3.42 4.33 -13.16
N LEU A 129 2.11 4.52 -13.32
CA LEU A 129 1.25 3.52 -13.96
C LEU A 129 1.43 3.48 -15.48
N THR A 130 1.34 2.27 -16.04
CA THR A 130 1.17 2.07 -17.50
C THR A 130 -0.21 2.59 -17.94
N PRO A 131 -0.45 2.84 -19.27
CA PRO A 131 -1.80 3.09 -19.75
C PRO A 131 -2.75 1.93 -19.37
N ASN A 132 -3.91 2.25 -18.83
CA ASN A 132 -4.88 1.33 -18.20
C ASN A 132 -4.38 0.64 -16.93
N GLY A 133 -3.25 1.03 -16.39
CA GLY A 133 -2.78 0.56 -15.07
C GLY A 133 -3.72 1.00 -13.95
N GLN A 134 -3.66 0.34 -12.81
CA GLN A 134 -4.59 0.55 -11.72
C GLN A 134 -3.86 0.85 -10.40
N LEU A 135 -4.34 1.84 -9.68
CA LEU A 135 -3.99 2.11 -8.29
C LEU A 135 -4.99 1.42 -7.37
N LEU A 136 -4.49 0.75 -6.34
CA LEU A 136 -5.23 0.12 -5.26
C LEU A 136 -4.78 0.76 -3.93
N ILE A 137 -5.72 1.23 -3.13
CA ILE A 137 -5.45 1.83 -1.82
C ILE A 137 -6.25 1.07 -0.77
N ILE A 138 -5.58 0.65 0.30
CA ILE A 138 -6.21 0.17 1.52
C ILE A 138 -5.69 1.01 2.67
N ASP A 139 -6.59 1.71 3.34
CA ASP A 139 -6.22 2.55 4.48
C ASP A 139 -7.43 2.71 5.41
N PHE A 140 -7.33 3.54 6.44
CA PHE A 140 -8.38 3.73 7.43
C PHE A 140 -9.43 4.75 6.98
N ASP A 141 -10.69 4.43 7.23
CA ASP A 141 -11.79 5.40 7.18
C ASP A 141 -11.52 6.55 8.15
N HIS A 142 -12.06 7.73 7.84
CA HIS A 142 -11.98 8.90 8.73
C HIS A 142 -12.49 8.55 10.13
N ASN A 143 -11.72 8.96 11.15
CA ASN A 143 -12.03 8.71 12.55
C ASN A 143 -11.66 9.89 13.43
N ASP A 144 -12.67 10.63 13.90
CA ASP A 144 -12.50 11.81 14.76
C ASP A 144 -11.84 11.52 16.12
N ALA A 145 -11.84 10.26 16.56
CA ALA A 145 -11.16 9.86 17.79
C ALA A 145 -9.63 9.80 17.63
N ILE A 146 -9.12 9.82 16.41
CA ILE A 146 -7.69 9.82 16.12
C ILE A 146 -7.20 11.27 16.02
N ASN A 147 -6.27 11.63 16.88
CA ASN A 147 -5.59 12.92 16.85
C ASN A 147 -4.09 12.73 17.07
N HIS A 148 -3.33 12.68 15.97
CA HIS A 148 -1.88 12.48 16.02
C HIS A 148 -1.17 13.37 14.99
N PRO A 149 -0.12 14.12 15.37
CA PRO A 149 0.48 15.16 14.50
C PRO A 149 1.25 14.61 13.29
N LYS A 150 1.51 13.29 13.23
CA LYS A 150 2.33 12.65 12.19
C LYS A 150 1.56 11.69 11.29
N VAL A 151 0.26 11.56 11.48
CA VAL A 151 -0.58 10.68 10.66
C VAL A 151 -1.91 11.37 10.40
N HIS A 152 -2.51 11.08 9.24
CA HIS A 152 -3.90 11.44 8.99
C HIS A 152 -4.82 10.64 9.92
N ASN A 153 -5.95 11.23 10.29
CA ASN A 153 -6.98 10.54 11.08
C ASN A 153 -7.90 9.65 10.24
N GLY A 154 -7.38 9.14 9.13
CA GLY A 154 -8.11 8.39 8.12
C GLY A 154 -8.62 9.30 6.99
N PHE A 155 -9.38 8.74 6.06
CA PHE A 155 -9.80 9.42 4.83
C PHE A 155 -11.31 9.41 4.65
N ASP A 156 -11.84 10.56 4.26
CA ASP A 156 -13.21 10.69 3.78
C ASP A 156 -13.31 10.13 2.35
N HIS A 157 -14.29 9.28 2.10
CA HIS A 157 -14.43 8.58 0.82
C HIS A 157 -14.73 9.55 -0.34
N GLU A 158 -15.62 10.51 -0.13
CA GLU A 158 -16.02 11.45 -1.19
C GLU A 158 -14.83 12.36 -1.54
N ALA A 159 -14.12 12.85 -0.55
CA ALA A 159 -12.93 13.69 -0.75
C ALA A 159 -11.79 12.94 -1.44
N LEU A 160 -11.51 11.68 -1.05
CA LEU A 160 -10.47 10.89 -1.68
C LEU A 160 -10.83 10.52 -3.11
N MET A 161 -12.08 10.14 -3.37
CA MET A 161 -12.56 9.84 -4.73
C MET A 161 -12.47 11.06 -5.64
N ALA A 162 -12.92 12.22 -5.18
CA ALA A 162 -12.81 13.48 -5.94
C ALA A 162 -11.33 13.83 -6.24
N LEU A 163 -10.43 13.59 -5.31
CA LEU A 163 -9.00 13.81 -5.50
C LEU A 163 -8.42 12.88 -6.58
N LEU A 164 -8.76 11.58 -6.55
CA LEU A 164 -8.32 10.62 -7.57
C LEU A 164 -8.81 11.04 -8.97
N GLU A 165 -10.08 11.44 -9.09
CA GLU A 165 -10.64 11.91 -10.36
C GLU A 165 -9.99 13.21 -10.84
N GLN A 166 -9.70 14.14 -9.96
CA GLN A 166 -8.97 15.38 -10.28
C GLN A 166 -7.57 15.11 -10.82
N ILE A 167 -6.86 14.09 -10.31
CA ILE A 167 -5.53 13.68 -10.79
C ILE A 167 -5.62 13.05 -12.18
N GLY A 168 -6.76 12.48 -12.56
CA GLY A 168 -7.01 11.85 -13.84
C GLY A 168 -7.36 10.36 -13.78
N PHE A 169 -7.49 9.80 -12.59
CA PHE A 169 -8.01 8.44 -12.45
C PHE A 169 -9.48 8.39 -12.88
N HIS A 170 -9.86 7.29 -13.51
CA HIS A 170 -11.25 7.01 -13.89
C HIS A 170 -11.70 5.64 -13.36
N SER A 171 -12.98 5.32 -13.49
CA SER A 171 -13.55 4.08 -12.96
C SER A 171 -13.20 3.90 -11.47
N THR A 172 -13.26 5.00 -10.74
CA THR A 172 -12.94 5.04 -9.32
C THR A 172 -14.01 4.28 -8.51
N ASN A 173 -13.58 3.58 -7.49
CA ASN A 173 -14.43 2.87 -6.55
C ASN A 173 -13.85 2.97 -5.16
N ILE A 174 -14.69 3.15 -4.13
CA ILE A 174 -14.28 3.19 -2.74
C ILE A 174 -15.39 2.65 -1.84
N TYR A 175 -15.04 1.83 -0.86
CA TYR A 175 -15.98 1.28 0.13
C TYR A 175 -15.25 0.74 1.35
N THR A 176 -15.92 0.74 2.49
CA THR A 176 -15.45 0.09 3.72
C THR A 176 -15.66 -1.42 3.62
N PHE A 177 -14.61 -2.22 3.89
CA PHE A 177 -14.68 -3.68 3.81
C PHE A 177 -14.44 -4.40 5.14
N HIS A 178 -13.83 -3.72 6.12
CA HIS A 178 -13.52 -4.32 7.43
C HIS A 178 -13.66 -3.30 8.56
N SER A 179 -14.08 -3.76 9.74
CA SER A 179 -14.09 -2.97 10.97
C SER A 179 -13.56 -3.81 12.12
N GLY A 180 -12.78 -3.22 12.99
CA GLY A 180 -12.16 -3.94 14.10
C GLY A 180 -11.96 -3.09 15.35
N LYS A 181 -11.84 -3.76 16.50
CA LYS A 181 -11.53 -3.13 17.78
C LYS A 181 -10.03 -2.87 17.89
N ASN A 182 -9.68 -1.73 18.46
CA ASN A 182 -8.29 -1.31 18.69
C ASN A 182 -7.42 -1.36 17.42
N LEU A 183 -8.03 -1.18 16.25
CA LEU A 183 -7.39 -1.42 14.97
C LEU A 183 -6.44 -0.28 14.56
N PHE A 184 -6.76 0.95 14.95
CA PHE A 184 -5.96 2.13 14.64
C PHE A 184 -5.66 2.92 15.92
N MET A 185 -4.39 2.96 16.34
CA MET A 185 -3.92 3.69 17.53
C MET A 185 -4.73 3.37 18.80
N ASN A 186 -5.05 2.09 19.01
CA ASN A 186 -5.88 1.59 20.12
C ASN A 186 -7.33 2.12 20.11
N GLN A 187 -7.82 2.61 18.98
CA GLN A 187 -9.21 2.97 18.75
C GLN A 187 -9.87 1.96 17.80
N ASP A 188 -11.15 1.77 17.96
CA ASP A 188 -11.96 1.03 17.00
C ASP A 188 -11.95 1.79 15.66
N ALA A 189 -11.72 1.09 14.57
CA ALA A 189 -11.58 1.70 13.25
C ALA A 189 -12.06 0.78 12.15
N SER A 190 -12.23 1.35 10.95
CA SER A 190 -12.60 0.62 9.76
C SER A 190 -11.56 0.83 8.66
N LEU A 191 -11.44 -0.17 7.79
CA LEU A 191 -10.60 -0.12 6.60
C LEU A 191 -11.47 0.03 5.35
N PHE A 192 -11.05 0.92 4.49
CA PHE A 192 -11.60 1.01 3.14
C PHE A 192 -10.67 0.38 2.10
N PHE A 193 -11.28 -0.04 1.01
CA PHE A 193 -10.63 -0.32 -0.27
C PHE A 193 -10.98 0.79 -1.25
N ALA A 194 -9.98 1.34 -1.93
CA ALA A 194 -10.20 2.24 -3.04
C ALA A 194 -9.42 1.80 -4.27
N SER A 195 -9.94 2.08 -5.46
CA SER A 195 -9.25 1.83 -6.71
C SER A 195 -9.56 2.90 -7.75
N GLY A 196 -8.62 3.09 -8.68
CA GLY A 196 -8.78 3.96 -9.84
C GLY A 196 -7.88 3.50 -10.98
N LYS A 197 -8.35 3.65 -12.23
CA LYS A 197 -7.57 3.34 -13.45
C LYS A 197 -6.97 4.61 -14.05
N LYS A 198 -5.79 4.47 -14.63
CA LYS A 198 -5.16 5.51 -15.45
C LYS A 198 -5.70 5.53 -16.85
#